data_65b0f77b355702091e4b01a4845bb2f6
#
_entry.id   65b0f77b355702091e4b01a4845bb2f6
#
_cell.length_a   1.000
_cell.length_b   1.000
_cell.length_c   1.000
_cell.angle_alpha   90.00
_cell.angle_beta   90.00
_cell.angle_gamma   90.00
#
_symmetry.space_group_name_H-M   'P 1'
#
loop_
_entity.id
_entity.type
_entity.pdbx_description
1 polymer ?
#
loop_
_entity_poly.entity_id
_entity_poly.type
_entity_poly.pdbx_seq_one_letter_code
_entity_poly.pdbx_strand_id
1 'polypeptide(L)'
;MNRTFCTEIIFLKGFMKMENLIFCLNATIPIFLTLMLGLFFRKIGLFDDTFVSRLNKFVFNAALPALLFLDIAKSDFYSVWNTKFVLFCFFVTLISIGISTGLSYLLKPRNIQGEFIQASYRSSAAILGIAIIQNLYGNAGMAPLMIIGSVPLYNVMAVITLSLFAPGGGKLDTAKLIRTLKGIATNPIILGILTGMVWSLLHLPMPTILNTAVDNLGKTATPLGLMA
;
A
#
# COMPACT_ATOMS: atom_id res chain seq x y z
N MET A 1 -36.66 -36.95 5.01
CA MET A 1 -35.76 -35.80 4.72
C MET A 1 -34.41 -36.39 4.28
N ASN A 2 -34.10 -36.30 2.95
CA ASN A 2 -33.17 -37.19 2.26
C ASN A 2 -31.69 -37.01 2.65
N ARG A 3 -31.04 -38.12 3.02
CA ARG A 3 -29.57 -38.22 3.22
C ARG A 3 -28.78 -37.69 1.98
N THR A 4 -29.31 -37.89 0.77
CA THR A 4 -28.75 -37.41 -0.49
C THR A 4 -28.63 -35.88 -0.55
N PHE A 5 -29.63 -35.14 -0.07
CA PHE A 5 -29.62 -33.67 -0.07
C PHE A 5 -28.57 -33.08 0.86
N CYS A 6 -28.34 -33.75 2.00
CA CYS A 6 -27.31 -33.32 2.95
C CYS A 6 -25.89 -33.58 2.44
N THR A 7 -25.70 -34.66 1.68
CA THR A 7 -24.41 -35.02 1.05
C THR A 7 -24.08 -34.09 -0.09
N GLU A 8 -25.06 -33.67 -0.91
CA GLU A 8 -24.86 -32.68 -1.97
C GLU A 8 -24.52 -31.30 -1.43
N ILE A 9 -25.14 -30.84 -0.33
CA ILE A 9 -24.81 -29.56 0.29
C ILE A 9 -23.40 -29.58 0.90
N ILE A 10 -22.96 -30.68 1.48
CA ILE A 10 -21.61 -30.84 2.03
C ILE A 10 -20.57 -30.85 0.89
N PHE A 11 -20.89 -31.55 -0.20
CA PHE A 11 -20.02 -31.59 -1.40
C PHE A 11 -19.89 -30.23 -2.07
N LEU A 12 -21.02 -29.50 -2.26
CA LEU A 12 -21.05 -28.13 -2.80
C LEU A 12 -20.30 -27.14 -1.90
N LYS A 13 -20.45 -27.23 -0.57
CA LYS A 13 -19.67 -26.43 0.38
C LYS A 13 -18.18 -26.76 0.35
N GLY A 14 -17.82 -28.01 0.18
CA GLY A 14 -16.43 -28.47 0.02
C GLY A 14 -15.82 -27.96 -1.28
N PHE A 15 -16.56 -28.02 -2.38
CA PHE A 15 -16.15 -27.54 -3.71
C PHE A 15 -15.96 -26.02 -3.72
N MET A 16 -16.92 -25.23 -3.22
CA MET A 16 -16.79 -23.77 -3.06
C MET A 16 -15.61 -23.38 -2.14
N LYS A 17 -15.33 -24.18 -1.10
CA LYS A 17 -14.19 -23.94 -0.23
C LYS A 17 -12.86 -24.18 -0.94
N MET A 18 -12.82 -25.17 -1.84
CA MET A 18 -11.63 -25.49 -2.66
C MET A 18 -11.40 -24.45 -3.76
N GLU A 19 -12.44 -23.96 -4.43
CA GLU A 19 -12.35 -22.87 -5.38
C GLU A 19 -11.84 -21.59 -4.74
N ASN A 20 -12.34 -21.22 -3.57
CA ASN A 20 -11.87 -20.08 -2.80
C ASN A 20 -10.40 -20.23 -2.37
N LEU A 21 -9.98 -21.43 -1.99
CA LEU A 21 -8.59 -21.72 -1.65
C LEU A 21 -7.68 -21.56 -2.88
N ILE A 22 -8.07 -22.15 -4.02
CA ILE A 22 -7.32 -22.04 -5.29
C ILE A 22 -7.23 -20.57 -5.73
N PHE A 23 -8.33 -19.82 -5.62
CA PHE A 23 -8.35 -18.38 -5.91
C PHE A 23 -7.35 -17.60 -5.03
N CYS A 24 -7.37 -17.83 -3.72
CA CYS A 24 -6.44 -17.19 -2.79
C CYS A 24 -4.97 -17.58 -3.09
N LEU A 25 -4.71 -18.86 -3.37
CA LEU A 25 -3.37 -19.34 -3.71
C LEU A 25 -2.87 -18.72 -5.02
N ASN A 26 -3.71 -18.66 -6.04
CA ASN A 26 -3.35 -18.03 -7.32
C ASN A 26 -3.04 -16.53 -7.18
N ALA A 27 -3.66 -15.85 -6.23
CA ALA A 27 -3.36 -14.45 -5.96
C ALA A 27 -2.08 -14.26 -5.13
N THR A 28 -1.79 -15.16 -4.19
CA THR A 28 -0.71 -14.98 -3.21
C THR A 28 0.60 -15.64 -3.62
N ILE A 29 0.55 -16.83 -4.24
CA ILE A 29 1.76 -17.57 -4.66
C ILE A 29 2.67 -16.72 -5.57
N PRO A 30 2.19 -16.00 -6.60
CA PRO A 30 3.05 -15.17 -7.45
C PRO A 30 3.80 -14.10 -6.66
N ILE A 31 3.16 -13.52 -5.61
CA ILE A 31 3.79 -12.53 -4.73
C ILE A 31 4.95 -13.17 -3.98
N PHE A 32 4.71 -14.32 -3.33
CA PHE A 32 5.74 -15.04 -2.60
C PHE A 32 6.89 -15.51 -3.51
N LEU A 33 6.58 -15.99 -4.71
CA LEU A 33 7.61 -16.37 -5.69
C LEU A 33 8.47 -15.17 -6.09
N THR A 34 7.87 -14.00 -6.28
CA THR A 34 8.62 -12.77 -6.60
C THR A 34 9.51 -12.33 -5.44
N LEU A 35 9.03 -12.39 -4.20
CA LEU A 35 9.84 -12.15 -3.00
C LEU A 35 10.99 -13.14 -2.88
N MET A 36 10.75 -14.44 -3.13
CA MET A 36 11.78 -15.49 -3.13
C MET A 36 12.84 -15.26 -4.19
N LEU A 37 12.45 -14.80 -5.39
CA LEU A 37 13.39 -14.41 -6.44
C LEU A 37 14.28 -13.24 -6.01
N GLY A 38 13.73 -12.22 -5.33
CA GLY A 38 14.53 -11.12 -4.78
C GLY A 38 15.56 -11.62 -3.77
N LEU A 39 15.15 -12.48 -2.83
CA LEU A 39 16.05 -13.12 -1.87
C LEU A 39 17.12 -13.99 -2.56
N PHE A 40 16.74 -14.72 -3.60
CA PHE A 40 17.69 -15.53 -4.38
C PHE A 40 18.72 -14.65 -5.07
N PHE A 41 18.32 -13.56 -5.74
CA PHE A 41 19.23 -12.61 -6.38
C PHE A 41 20.18 -11.94 -5.38
N ARG A 42 19.69 -11.65 -4.17
CA ARG A 42 20.53 -11.16 -3.08
C ARG A 42 21.57 -12.22 -2.66
N LYS A 43 21.16 -13.48 -2.52
CA LYS A 43 22.04 -14.58 -2.10
C LYS A 43 23.15 -14.87 -3.09
N ILE A 44 22.91 -14.74 -4.40
CA ILE A 44 23.93 -14.92 -5.45
C ILE A 44 24.77 -13.66 -5.70
N GLY A 45 24.53 -12.57 -4.92
CA GLY A 45 25.28 -11.33 -5.03
C GLY A 45 24.89 -10.41 -6.19
N LEU A 46 23.80 -10.71 -6.90
CA LEU A 46 23.30 -9.84 -7.98
C LEU A 46 22.65 -8.57 -7.43
N PHE A 47 21.99 -8.66 -6.27
CA PHE A 47 21.34 -7.56 -5.56
C PHE A 47 22.15 -7.20 -4.31
N ASP A 48 22.96 -6.13 -4.41
CA ASP A 48 23.63 -5.52 -3.26
C ASP A 48 22.70 -4.45 -2.60
N ASP A 49 23.06 -4.01 -1.40
CA ASP A 49 22.27 -3.02 -0.65
C ASP A 49 22.16 -1.68 -1.40
N THR A 50 23.18 -1.33 -2.19
CA THR A 50 23.20 -0.10 -3.00
C THR A 50 22.21 -0.21 -4.15
N PHE A 51 22.20 -1.34 -4.85
CA PHE A 51 21.26 -1.61 -5.93
C PHE A 51 19.80 -1.62 -5.41
N VAL A 52 19.53 -2.36 -4.33
CA VAL A 52 18.21 -2.42 -3.68
C VAL A 52 17.72 -1.03 -3.28
N SER A 53 18.60 -0.19 -2.69
CA SER A 53 18.25 1.19 -2.32
C SER A 53 17.90 2.03 -3.55
N ARG A 54 18.64 1.90 -4.66
CA ARG A 54 18.34 2.62 -5.91
C ARG A 54 17.07 2.09 -6.56
N LEU A 55 16.86 0.79 -6.55
CA LEU A 55 15.65 0.14 -7.07
C LEU A 55 14.40 0.61 -6.32
N ASN A 56 14.47 0.63 -4.99
CA ASN A 56 13.39 1.19 -4.15
C ASN A 56 13.10 2.65 -4.50
N LYS A 57 14.14 3.50 -4.66
CA LYS A 57 13.95 4.90 -5.08
C LYS A 57 13.27 5.01 -6.44
N PHE A 58 13.66 4.18 -7.40
CA PHE A 58 13.02 4.15 -8.73
C PHE A 58 11.55 3.74 -8.63
N VAL A 59 11.25 2.67 -7.89
CA VAL A 59 9.88 2.18 -7.69
C VAL A 59 9.00 3.27 -7.06
N PHE A 60 9.45 3.90 -5.97
CA PHE A 60 8.66 4.92 -5.26
C PHE A 60 8.55 6.24 -6.00
N ASN A 61 9.56 6.65 -6.78
CA ASN A 61 9.59 7.96 -7.43
C ASN A 61 9.07 7.94 -8.87
N ALA A 62 9.06 6.78 -9.53
CA ALA A 62 8.67 6.69 -10.94
C ALA A 62 7.61 5.61 -11.19
N ALA A 63 7.88 4.35 -10.86
CA ALA A 63 7.04 3.24 -11.28
C ALA A 63 5.66 3.24 -10.58
N LEU A 64 5.60 3.39 -9.25
CA LEU A 64 4.34 3.48 -8.50
C LEU A 64 3.51 4.72 -8.85
N PRO A 65 4.07 5.93 -8.93
CA PRO A 65 3.32 7.10 -9.41
C PRO A 65 2.75 6.91 -10.81
N ALA A 66 3.50 6.32 -11.74
CA ALA A 66 3.04 6.03 -13.09
C ALA A 66 1.88 5.02 -13.11
N LEU A 67 1.99 3.95 -12.32
CA LEU A 67 0.94 2.96 -12.16
C LEU A 67 -0.35 3.59 -11.67
N LEU A 68 -0.29 4.30 -10.55
CA LEU A 68 -1.47 4.88 -9.89
C LEU A 68 -2.08 6.02 -10.69
N PHE A 69 -1.23 6.83 -11.36
CA PHE A 69 -1.70 7.83 -12.32
C PHE A 69 -2.55 7.16 -13.40
N LEU A 70 -2.04 6.10 -14.03
CA LEU A 70 -2.70 5.48 -15.17
C LEU A 70 -4.01 4.79 -14.78
N ASP A 71 -4.01 4.08 -13.65
CA ASP A 71 -5.21 3.39 -13.15
C ASP A 71 -6.35 4.38 -12.87
N ILE A 72 -6.03 5.56 -12.32
CA ILE A 72 -7.03 6.60 -12.06
C ILE A 72 -7.39 7.37 -13.32
N ALA A 73 -6.41 7.73 -14.15
CA ALA A 73 -6.64 8.50 -15.37
C ALA A 73 -7.53 7.77 -16.40
N LYS A 74 -7.51 6.43 -16.39
CA LYS A 74 -8.39 5.59 -17.23
C LYS A 74 -9.78 5.36 -16.64
N SER A 75 -9.96 5.64 -15.36
CA SER A 75 -11.23 5.45 -14.65
C SER A 75 -12.05 6.74 -14.71
N ASP A 76 -13.38 6.62 -14.64
CA ASP A 76 -14.22 7.80 -14.45
C ASP A 76 -14.08 8.30 -13.01
N PHE A 77 -13.70 9.58 -12.84
CA PHE A 77 -13.46 10.21 -11.53
C PHE A 77 -14.65 10.00 -10.58
N TYR A 78 -15.87 10.23 -11.06
CA TYR A 78 -17.07 10.14 -10.22
C TYR A 78 -17.39 8.71 -9.79
N SER A 79 -17.01 7.71 -10.60
CA SER A 79 -17.19 6.30 -10.25
C SER A 79 -16.11 5.80 -9.28
N VAL A 80 -14.90 6.35 -9.34
CA VAL A 80 -13.76 5.95 -8.50
C VAL A 80 -13.74 6.66 -7.16
N TRP A 81 -14.12 7.97 -7.13
CA TRP A 81 -14.06 8.77 -5.92
C TRP A 81 -15.12 8.37 -4.91
N ASN A 82 -14.68 7.93 -3.74
CA ASN A 82 -15.56 7.58 -2.64
C ASN A 82 -15.09 8.24 -1.33
N THR A 83 -15.69 9.40 -1.02
CA THR A 83 -15.37 10.17 0.19
C THR A 83 -15.59 9.35 1.46
N LYS A 84 -16.66 8.52 1.50
CA LYS A 84 -16.96 7.66 2.66
C LYS A 84 -15.84 6.66 2.90
N PHE A 85 -15.29 6.08 1.83
CA PHE A 85 -14.17 5.14 1.90
C PHE A 85 -12.86 5.82 2.36
N VAL A 86 -12.55 7.00 1.84
CA VAL A 86 -11.38 7.79 2.27
C VAL A 86 -11.47 8.14 3.76
N LEU A 87 -12.64 8.63 4.20
CA LEU A 87 -12.88 8.92 5.61
C LEU A 87 -12.84 7.66 6.48
N PHE A 88 -13.40 6.57 6.01
CA PHE A 88 -13.30 5.27 6.70
C PHE A 88 -11.83 4.88 6.90
N CYS A 89 -11.00 4.91 5.85
CA CYS A 89 -9.58 4.61 5.93
C CYS A 89 -8.85 5.53 6.92
N PHE A 90 -9.18 6.84 6.90
CA PHE A 90 -8.62 7.81 7.82
C PHE A 90 -8.97 7.48 9.29
N PHE A 91 -10.25 7.28 9.60
CA PHE A 91 -10.71 7.01 10.97
C PHE A 91 -10.24 5.65 11.48
N VAL A 92 -10.26 4.59 10.66
CA VAL A 92 -9.73 3.27 11.04
C VAL A 92 -8.23 3.35 11.34
N THR A 93 -7.49 4.10 10.54
CA THR A 93 -6.07 4.36 10.80
C THR A 93 -5.87 5.09 12.12
N LEU A 94 -6.66 6.12 12.40
CA LEU A 94 -6.59 6.88 13.65
C LEU A 94 -6.90 5.99 14.87
N ILE A 95 -7.93 5.16 14.78
CA ILE A 95 -8.28 4.17 15.81
C ILE A 95 -7.14 3.16 16.01
N SER A 96 -6.56 2.64 14.95
CA SER A 96 -5.42 1.72 15.00
C SER A 96 -4.22 2.35 15.71
N ILE A 97 -3.92 3.62 15.42
CA ILE A 97 -2.87 4.38 16.13
C ILE A 97 -3.21 4.54 17.61
N GLY A 98 -4.45 4.85 17.95
CA GLY A 98 -4.93 4.97 19.33
C GLY A 98 -4.77 3.65 20.10
N ILE A 99 -5.19 2.53 19.52
CA ILE A 99 -5.05 1.20 20.11
C ILE A 99 -3.56 0.84 20.28
N SER A 100 -2.73 1.04 19.25
CA SER A 100 -1.29 0.77 19.31
C SER A 100 -0.61 1.61 20.38
N THR A 101 -1.01 2.88 20.53
CA THR A 101 -0.52 3.76 21.58
C THR A 101 -0.94 3.26 22.97
N GLY A 102 -2.20 2.85 23.14
CA GLY A 102 -2.69 2.26 24.40
C GLY A 102 -1.93 1.00 24.78
N LEU A 103 -1.73 0.08 23.81
CA LEU A 103 -0.98 -1.15 24.03
C LEU A 103 0.52 -0.89 24.33
N SER A 104 1.08 0.19 23.79
CA SER A 104 2.50 0.53 24.04
C SER A 104 2.82 0.78 25.50
N TYR A 105 1.86 1.25 26.30
CA TYR A 105 2.06 1.47 27.74
C TYR A 105 2.30 0.18 28.54
N LEU A 106 1.96 -0.99 27.97
CA LEU A 106 2.28 -2.30 28.55
C LEU A 106 3.75 -2.67 28.37
N LEU A 107 4.47 -1.99 27.48
CA LEU A 107 5.87 -2.28 27.17
C LEU A 107 6.82 -1.53 28.13
N LYS A 108 7.82 -2.25 28.56
CA LYS A 108 9.00 -1.71 29.29
C LYS A 108 10.25 -2.20 28.54
N PRO A 109 11.24 -1.38 28.23
CA PRO A 109 11.46 0.03 28.59
C PRO A 109 10.74 1.03 27.66
N ARG A 110 10.60 2.26 28.17
CA ARG A 110 9.82 3.34 27.54
C ARG A 110 10.40 3.83 26.20
N ASN A 111 11.70 3.65 25.98
CA ASN A 111 12.40 4.08 24.77
C ASN A 111 11.98 3.35 23.49
N ILE A 112 11.41 2.15 23.59
CA ILE A 112 10.92 1.37 22.42
C ILE A 112 9.45 1.60 22.11
N GLN A 113 8.72 2.34 22.95
CA GLN A 113 7.28 2.53 22.79
C GLN A 113 6.93 3.26 21.48
N GLY A 114 7.68 4.32 21.13
CA GLY A 114 7.47 5.07 19.90
C GLY A 114 7.67 4.23 18.63
N GLU A 115 8.70 3.40 18.63
CA GLU A 115 9.00 2.47 17.53
C GLU A 115 7.94 1.38 17.42
N PHE A 116 7.51 0.82 18.57
CA PHE A 116 6.42 -0.16 18.63
C PHE A 116 5.11 0.42 18.07
N ILE A 117 4.73 1.64 18.50
CA ILE A 117 3.51 2.29 18.00
C ILE A 117 3.60 2.40 16.48
N GLN A 118 4.70 2.94 15.95
CA GLN A 118 4.88 3.12 14.52
C GLN A 118 4.87 1.78 13.77
N ALA A 119 5.54 0.75 14.26
CA ALA A 119 5.57 -0.56 13.64
C ALA A 119 4.20 -1.25 13.62
N SER A 120 3.37 -1.01 14.64
CA SER A 120 2.07 -1.66 14.79
C SER A 120 1.00 -1.13 13.83
N TYR A 121 0.94 0.18 13.55
CA TYR A 121 -0.10 0.74 12.68
C TYR A 121 0.33 0.90 11.23
N ARG A 122 1.64 0.93 10.95
CA ARG A 122 2.14 1.21 9.60
C ARG A 122 2.09 -0.04 8.72
N SER A 123 1.25 0.00 7.70
CA SER A 123 1.12 -1.09 6.72
C SER A 123 1.91 -0.82 5.44
N SER A 124 2.25 -1.89 4.71
CA SER A 124 2.85 -1.81 3.36
C SER A 124 1.77 -1.68 2.28
N ALA A 125 0.89 -0.68 2.43
CA ALA A 125 -0.27 -0.50 1.55
C ALA A 125 0.12 -0.23 0.09
N ALA A 126 1.18 0.55 -0.12
CA ALA A 126 1.59 0.98 -1.46
C ALA A 126 2.32 -0.10 -2.27
N ILE A 127 2.96 -1.08 -1.65
CA ILE A 127 3.64 -2.17 -2.38
C ILE A 127 2.82 -3.44 -2.26
N LEU A 128 2.73 -4.01 -1.06
CA LEU A 128 2.09 -5.32 -0.85
C LEU A 128 0.58 -5.26 -1.06
N GLY A 129 -0.08 -4.21 -0.58
CA GLY A 129 -1.52 -4.01 -0.75
C GLY A 129 -1.91 -3.89 -2.22
N ILE A 130 -1.21 -3.06 -2.99
CA ILE A 130 -1.44 -2.92 -4.44
C ILE A 130 -1.17 -4.24 -5.16
N ALA A 131 -0.06 -4.93 -4.85
CA ALA A 131 0.28 -6.20 -5.47
C ALA A 131 -0.84 -7.24 -5.29
N ILE A 132 -1.40 -7.37 -4.09
CA ILE A 132 -2.51 -8.28 -3.82
C ILE A 132 -3.75 -7.88 -4.61
N ILE A 133 -4.14 -6.60 -4.58
CA ILE A 133 -5.32 -6.10 -5.28
C ILE A 133 -5.19 -6.30 -6.79
N GLN A 134 -4.03 -5.99 -7.36
CA GLN A 134 -3.77 -6.21 -8.79
C GLN A 134 -3.81 -7.68 -9.19
N ASN A 135 -3.27 -8.58 -8.37
CA ASN A 135 -3.34 -10.02 -8.65
C ASN A 135 -4.77 -10.56 -8.57
N LEU A 136 -5.63 -9.99 -7.71
CA LEU A 136 -7.03 -10.41 -7.56
C LEU A 136 -7.94 -9.82 -8.64
N TYR A 137 -7.76 -8.54 -8.97
CA TYR A 137 -8.72 -7.77 -9.76
C TYR A 137 -8.14 -7.24 -11.10
N GLY A 138 -6.85 -7.42 -11.35
CA GLY A 138 -6.17 -6.94 -12.55
C GLY A 138 -5.87 -5.44 -12.60
N ASN A 139 -6.28 -4.68 -11.57
CA ASN A 139 -6.03 -3.24 -11.44
C ASN A 139 -5.87 -2.86 -9.96
N ALA A 140 -5.44 -1.63 -9.68
CA ALA A 140 -5.26 -1.17 -8.31
C ALA A 140 -6.57 -0.89 -7.55
N GLY A 141 -7.73 -0.87 -8.24
CA GLY A 141 -9.05 -0.67 -7.65
C GLY A 141 -9.14 0.59 -6.80
N MET A 142 -9.59 0.45 -5.55
CA MET A 142 -9.72 1.55 -4.59
C MET A 142 -8.43 1.82 -3.78
N ALA A 143 -7.32 1.12 -4.04
CA ALA A 143 -6.06 1.31 -3.31
C ALA A 143 -5.53 2.76 -3.32
N PRO A 144 -5.63 3.52 -4.43
CA PRO A 144 -5.24 4.94 -4.44
C PRO A 144 -5.99 5.78 -3.40
N LEU A 145 -7.29 5.55 -3.23
CA LEU A 145 -8.11 6.28 -2.24
C LEU A 145 -7.72 5.90 -0.81
N MET A 146 -7.40 4.63 -0.55
CA MET A 146 -6.86 4.18 0.73
C MET A 146 -5.52 4.86 1.03
N ILE A 147 -4.64 5.00 0.03
CA ILE A 147 -3.35 5.69 0.19
C ILE A 147 -3.57 7.15 0.57
N ILE A 148 -4.48 7.87 -0.08
CA ILE A 148 -4.82 9.26 0.27
C ILE A 148 -5.35 9.34 1.71
N GLY A 149 -6.21 8.43 2.13
CA GLY A 149 -6.81 8.44 3.46
C GLY A 149 -5.84 8.06 4.59
N SER A 150 -4.89 7.18 4.35
CA SER A 150 -4.06 6.57 5.41
C SER A 150 -2.62 7.08 5.43
N VAL A 151 -1.95 7.19 4.27
CA VAL A 151 -0.48 7.43 4.23
C VAL A 151 -0.07 8.80 4.74
N PRO A 152 -0.77 9.90 4.45
CA PRO A 152 -0.46 11.20 5.06
C PRO A 152 -0.52 11.14 6.60
N LEU A 153 -1.55 10.47 7.13
CA LEU A 153 -1.73 10.29 8.55
C LEU A 153 -0.60 9.44 9.16
N TYR A 154 -0.18 8.36 8.51
CA TYR A 154 0.97 7.55 8.94
C TYR A 154 2.24 8.39 9.10
N ASN A 155 2.53 9.26 8.15
CA ASN A 155 3.75 10.07 8.16
C ASN A 155 3.73 11.15 9.25
N VAL A 156 2.59 11.83 9.42
CA VAL A 156 2.42 12.83 10.48
C VAL A 156 2.52 12.17 11.86
N MET A 157 1.80 11.08 12.06
CA MET A 157 1.78 10.36 13.34
C MET A 157 3.11 9.69 13.67
N ALA A 158 3.90 9.27 12.67
CA ALA A 158 5.25 8.77 12.89
C ALA A 158 6.14 9.84 13.55
N VAL A 159 6.10 11.09 13.06
CA VAL A 159 6.88 12.19 13.66
C VAL A 159 6.38 12.50 15.06
N ILE A 160 5.07 12.53 15.27
CA ILE A 160 4.48 12.82 16.59
C ILE A 160 4.87 11.74 17.59
N THR A 161 4.64 10.47 17.27
CA THR A 161 4.90 9.34 18.19
C THR A 161 6.38 9.22 18.51
N LEU A 162 7.27 9.26 17.51
CA LEU A 162 8.70 9.17 17.74
C LEU A 162 9.25 10.38 18.52
N SER A 163 8.67 11.57 18.35
CA SER A 163 9.08 12.74 19.12
C SER A 163 8.61 12.69 20.59
N LEU A 164 7.37 12.26 20.83
CA LEU A 164 6.80 12.18 22.19
C LEU A 164 7.42 11.07 23.04
N PHE A 165 7.77 9.94 22.41
CA PHE A 165 8.34 8.77 23.09
C PHE A 165 9.88 8.71 22.99
N ALA A 166 10.54 9.79 22.51
CA ALA A 166 11.99 9.87 22.46
C ALA A 166 12.62 9.77 23.86
N PRO A 167 13.80 9.14 23.98
CA PRO A 167 14.55 9.13 25.24
C PRO A 167 14.83 10.56 25.72
N GLY A 168 14.47 10.87 26.97
CA GLY A 168 14.68 12.20 27.55
C GLY A 168 13.45 13.12 27.61
N GLY A 169 12.25 12.62 27.25
CA GLY A 169 11.00 13.39 27.34
C GLY A 169 10.89 14.41 26.20
N GLY A 170 10.51 13.94 25.03
CA GLY A 170 10.55 14.73 23.80
C GLY A 170 9.51 15.84 23.72
N LYS A 171 9.94 17.02 23.31
CA LYS A 171 9.05 18.07 22.79
C LYS A 171 8.73 17.75 21.34
N LEU A 172 7.50 18.08 20.90
CA LEU A 172 7.14 18.05 19.48
C LEU A 172 8.09 18.95 18.69
N ASP A 173 8.84 18.35 17.77
CA ASP A 173 9.73 19.09 16.88
C ASP A 173 8.91 19.66 15.72
N THR A 174 8.49 20.91 15.86
CA THR A 174 7.68 21.63 14.86
C THR A 174 8.39 21.71 13.50
N ALA A 175 9.72 21.80 13.49
CA ALA A 175 10.49 21.85 12.25
C ALA A 175 10.43 20.51 11.50
N LYS A 176 10.50 19.39 12.23
CA LYS A 176 10.29 18.05 11.64
C LYS A 176 8.87 17.86 11.13
N LEU A 177 7.87 18.35 11.87
CA LEU A 177 6.47 18.27 11.44
C LEU A 177 6.24 19.04 10.12
N ILE A 178 6.72 20.29 10.02
CA ILE A 178 6.62 21.10 8.80
C ILE A 178 7.34 20.41 7.63
N ARG A 179 8.54 19.86 7.85
CA ARG A 179 9.28 19.11 6.83
C ARG A 179 8.49 17.88 6.35
N THR A 180 7.83 17.18 7.27
CA THR A 180 6.98 16.02 6.94
C THR A 180 5.77 16.43 6.12
N LEU A 181 5.07 17.49 6.50
CA LEU A 181 3.93 18.02 5.73
C LEU A 181 4.35 18.43 4.31
N LYS A 182 5.50 19.11 4.18
CA LYS A 182 6.08 19.42 2.86
C LYS A 182 6.41 18.15 2.09
N GLY A 183 7.00 17.14 2.75
CA GLY A 183 7.31 15.84 2.14
C GLY A 183 6.06 15.10 1.66
N ILE A 184 4.93 15.20 2.36
CA ILE A 184 3.63 14.65 1.93
C ILE A 184 3.15 15.37 0.66
N ALA A 185 3.16 16.71 0.66
CA ALA A 185 2.73 17.51 -0.49
C ALA A 185 3.60 17.28 -1.74
N THR A 186 4.86 16.93 -1.57
CA THR A 186 5.80 16.63 -2.67
C THR A 186 6.01 15.13 -2.91
N ASN A 187 5.21 14.28 -2.28
CA ASN A 187 5.33 12.82 -2.43
C ASN A 187 4.95 12.41 -3.86
N PRO A 188 5.85 11.74 -4.61
CA PRO A 188 5.59 11.36 -5.99
C PRO A 188 4.35 10.46 -6.16
N ILE A 189 4.08 9.57 -5.21
CA ILE A 189 2.90 8.70 -5.23
C ILE A 189 1.62 9.52 -5.12
N ILE A 190 1.57 10.46 -4.17
CA ILE A 190 0.42 11.36 -3.99
C ILE A 190 0.24 12.25 -5.21
N LEU A 191 1.33 12.80 -5.76
CA LEU A 191 1.30 13.59 -6.98
C LEU A 191 0.80 12.76 -8.17
N GLY A 192 1.22 11.50 -8.31
CA GLY A 192 0.73 10.58 -9.34
C GLY A 192 -0.78 10.36 -9.24
N ILE A 193 -1.29 10.13 -8.04
CA ILE A 193 -2.74 9.97 -7.77
C ILE A 193 -3.49 11.26 -8.12
N LEU A 194 -3.05 12.41 -7.60
CA LEU A 194 -3.71 13.70 -7.83
C LEU A 194 -3.72 14.09 -9.31
N THR A 195 -2.60 13.90 -10.02
CA THR A 195 -2.55 14.17 -11.46
C THR A 195 -3.44 13.23 -12.26
N GLY A 196 -3.53 11.96 -11.88
CA GLY A 196 -4.47 11.01 -12.45
C GLY A 196 -5.93 11.42 -12.23
N MET A 197 -6.27 11.91 -11.04
CA MET A 197 -7.61 12.42 -10.72
C MET A 197 -7.95 13.66 -11.56
N VAL A 198 -7.02 14.62 -11.70
CA VAL A 198 -7.22 15.80 -12.55
C VAL A 198 -7.41 15.39 -14.02
N TRP A 199 -6.60 14.45 -14.50
CA TRP A 199 -6.72 13.93 -15.87
C TRP A 199 -8.09 13.29 -16.12
N SER A 200 -8.55 12.44 -15.23
CA SER A 200 -9.86 11.80 -15.28
C SER A 200 -11.00 12.82 -15.19
N LEU A 201 -10.90 13.80 -14.26
CA LEU A 201 -11.91 14.86 -14.11
C LEU A 201 -12.07 15.72 -15.36
N LEU A 202 -10.98 16.02 -16.05
CA LEU A 202 -10.97 16.81 -17.29
C LEU A 202 -11.34 15.98 -18.53
N HIS A 203 -11.59 14.67 -18.38
CA HIS A 203 -11.91 13.73 -19.48
C HIS A 203 -10.92 13.83 -20.63
N LEU A 204 -9.63 14.08 -20.35
CA LEU A 204 -8.62 14.26 -21.38
C LEU A 204 -8.36 12.94 -22.12
N PRO A 205 -8.40 12.92 -23.46
CA PRO A 205 -8.03 11.73 -24.21
C PRO A 205 -6.55 11.43 -23.97
N MET A 206 -6.24 10.17 -23.65
CA MET A 206 -4.84 9.75 -23.49
C MET A 206 -4.28 9.25 -24.83
N PRO A 207 -3.25 9.92 -25.38
CA PRO A 207 -2.60 9.43 -26.60
C PRO A 207 -2.05 8.02 -26.40
N THR A 208 -2.25 7.14 -27.39
CA THR A 208 -1.88 5.72 -27.31
C THR A 208 -0.38 5.55 -26.96
N ILE A 209 0.48 6.38 -27.52
CA ILE A 209 1.93 6.34 -27.28
C ILE A 209 2.23 6.62 -25.79
N LEU A 210 1.63 7.68 -25.24
CA LEU A 210 1.81 8.05 -23.84
C LEU A 210 1.26 6.97 -22.91
N ASN A 211 0.06 6.48 -23.21
CA ASN A 211 -0.56 5.39 -22.47
C ASN A 211 0.35 4.15 -22.41
N THR A 212 0.89 3.71 -23.55
CA THR A 212 1.77 2.55 -23.61
C THR A 212 3.07 2.76 -22.85
N ALA A 213 3.68 3.95 -22.97
CA ALA A 213 4.92 4.27 -22.27
C ALA A 213 4.74 4.28 -20.74
N VAL A 214 3.68 4.93 -20.26
CA VAL A 214 3.37 5.00 -18.81
C VAL A 214 2.94 3.63 -18.27
N ASP A 215 2.18 2.85 -19.04
CA ASP A 215 1.76 1.49 -18.69
C ASP A 215 2.96 0.55 -18.53
N ASN A 216 3.91 0.58 -19.47
CA ASN A 216 5.13 -0.21 -19.39
C ASN A 216 5.95 0.15 -18.14
N LEU A 217 6.06 1.44 -17.81
CA LEU A 217 6.74 1.90 -16.61
C LEU A 217 5.98 1.45 -15.36
N GLY A 218 4.67 1.63 -15.32
CA GLY A 218 3.81 1.27 -14.19
C GLY A 218 3.84 -0.23 -13.88
N LYS A 219 3.83 -1.08 -14.91
CA LYS A 219 3.89 -2.55 -14.77
C LYS A 219 5.16 -3.05 -14.07
N THR A 220 6.24 -2.27 -14.07
CA THR A 220 7.46 -2.62 -13.34
C THR A 220 7.34 -2.40 -11.83
N ALA A 221 6.38 -1.62 -11.36
CA ALA A 221 6.26 -1.20 -9.96
C ALA A 221 6.13 -2.38 -9.00
N THR A 222 5.15 -3.26 -9.25
CA THR A 222 4.86 -4.39 -8.37
C THR A 222 6.01 -5.41 -8.35
N PRO A 223 6.48 -5.96 -9.49
CA PRO A 223 7.54 -6.97 -9.45
C PRO A 223 8.86 -6.43 -8.89
N LEU A 224 9.27 -5.22 -9.29
CA LEU A 224 10.52 -4.63 -8.77
C LEU A 224 10.41 -4.23 -7.30
N GLY A 225 9.26 -3.72 -6.86
CA GLY A 225 9.03 -3.37 -5.47
C GLY A 225 8.95 -4.58 -4.54
N LEU A 226 8.52 -5.75 -5.03
CA LEU A 226 8.50 -7.00 -4.27
C LEU A 226 9.88 -7.68 -4.22
N MET A 227 10.70 -7.52 -5.26
CA MET A 227 12.06 -8.09 -5.29
C MET A 227 13.08 -7.29 -4.49
N ALA A 228 12.82 -6.00 -4.24
CA ALA A 228 13.68 -5.09 -3.50
C ALA A 228 13.49 -5.18 -1.99
#